data_90188d95da95644ddbe942a6043fd047
#
_entry.id   90188d95da95644ddbe942a6043fd047
#
_cell.length_a   1.000
_cell.length_b   1.000
_cell.length_c   1.000
_cell.angle_alpha   90.00
_cell.angle_beta   90.00
_cell.angle_gamma   90.00
#
_symmetry.space_group_name_H-M   'P 1'
#
loop_
_entity.id
_entity.type
_entity.pdbx_description
1 polymer ?
#
loop_
_entity_poly.entity_id
_entity_poly.type
_entity_poly.pdbx_seq_one_letter_code
_entity_poly.pdbx_strand_id
1 'polypeptide(L)'
;MLQGKDQKFRPWGIYLEACKNIAVEGIYMKHSAFWMQRYLNCDYLKFTNLTIFNHSNLNNDGIDIDGCHSVVIANCIIDSSDDAIVLKSESLRACEDIVISNCILSSHATALKLGTGSVGGFKRIAIDNIVIRKSKATEMIHTMKAWGGICGIDIENVDGGVLEDVLINNIIIDGTNTPLFIKLGNRNSTWDGKPDAVPGILQNVRISNLTARNCGMVSSSITGYPGQNVKNIHLSNIDISVTGNTDPADTTLLVPEYADRYPYNRMFQTELPSYGFYIRHAENVTFENIKLYFDVIDIRPALVLVVVMDMLISGLESQKPD
;
A
#
# COMPACT_ATOMS: atom_id res chain seq x y z
N MET A 1 -22.67 9.85 17.79
CA MET A 1 -21.74 9.25 16.83
C MET A 1 -22.22 7.85 16.46
N LEU A 2 -22.16 7.50 15.16
CA LEU A 2 -22.60 6.18 14.66
C LEU A 2 -21.46 5.15 14.74
N GLN A 3 -20.72 5.10 15.86
CA GLN A 3 -19.64 4.13 16.05
C GLN A 3 -20.16 2.69 15.92
N GLY A 4 -19.54 1.90 15.04
CA GLY A 4 -19.81 0.48 14.92
C GLY A 4 -21.11 0.08 14.21
N LYS A 5 -21.83 0.99 13.57
CA LYS A 5 -22.98 0.63 12.74
C LYS A 5 -22.56 0.25 11.32
N ASP A 6 -23.39 -0.58 10.70
CA ASP A 6 -23.24 -1.08 9.33
C ASP A 6 -22.78 0.05 8.37
N GLN A 7 -21.74 -0.22 7.60
CA GLN A 7 -21.11 0.75 6.68
C GLN A 7 -22.13 1.45 5.75
N LYS A 8 -23.12 0.73 5.28
CA LYS A 8 -24.17 1.24 4.37
C LYS A 8 -24.98 2.44 4.90
N PHE A 9 -24.92 2.71 6.22
CA PHE A 9 -25.63 3.83 6.84
C PHE A 9 -24.71 5.02 7.17
N ARG A 10 -23.43 4.95 6.77
CA ARG A 10 -22.46 6.01 7.01
C ARG A 10 -22.21 6.77 5.71
N PRO A 11 -22.59 8.07 5.62
CA PRO A 11 -22.37 8.86 4.41
C PRO A 11 -20.88 9.18 4.21
N TRP A 12 -20.46 9.24 2.95
CA TRP A 12 -19.21 9.86 2.55
C TRP A 12 -19.26 11.38 2.74
N GLY A 13 -18.13 12.03 2.86
CA GLY A 13 -18.09 13.49 2.80
C GLY A 13 -18.39 14.01 1.39
N ILE A 14 -17.78 13.37 0.37
CA ILE A 14 -18.09 13.57 -1.06
C ILE A 14 -18.23 12.19 -1.71
N TYR A 15 -19.28 12.01 -2.51
CA TYR A 15 -19.49 10.84 -3.37
C TYR A 15 -19.91 11.27 -4.76
N LEU A 16 -19.14 10.90 -5.77
CA LEU A 16 -19.46 11.13 -7.18
C LEU A 16 -19.31 9.82 -7.94
N GLU A 17 -20.26 9.53 -8.81
CA GLU A 17 -20.27 8.34 -9.63
C GLU A 17 -20.55 8.68 -11.09
N ALA A 18 -19.77 8.06 -12.01
CA ALA A 18 -19.90 8.21 -13.45
C ALA A 18 -19.86 9.68 -13.93
N CYS A 19 -19.12 10.54 -13.21
CA CYS A 19 -18.98 11.96 -13.50
C CYS A 19 -17.72 12.26 -14.30
N LYS A 20 -17.70 13.42 -14.99
CA LYS A 20 -16.53 13.86 -15.79
C LYS A 20 -16.14 15.29 -15.51
N ASN A 21 -14.84 15.61 -15.75
CA ASN A 21 -14.31 16.96 -15.62
C ASN A 21 -14.49 17.55 -14.21
N ILE A 22 -14.03 16.79 -13.22
CA ILE A 22 -14.15 17.16 -11.81
C ILE A 22 -12.88 17.87 -11.36
N ALA A 23 -13.03 18.99 -10.65
CA ALA A 23 -11.95 19.64 -9.93
C ALA A 23 -12.36 19.86 -8.47
N VAL A 24 -11.51 19.45 -7.53
CA VAL A 24 -11.65 19.71 -6.10
C VAL A 24 -10.37 20.41 -5.65
N GLU A 25 -10.46 21.65 -5.22
CA GLU A 25 -9.30 22.49 -5.00
C GLU A 25 -9.44 23.39 -3.76
N GLY A 26 -8.33 23.52 -3.01
CA GLY A 26 -8.16 24.54 -1.98
C GLY A 26 -9.09 24.39 -0.75
N ILE A 27 -9.59 23.20 -0.47
CA ILE A 27 -10.52 22.99 0.64
C ILE A 27 -9.88 22.25 1.81
N TYR A 28 -10.33 22.58 3.01
CA TYR A 28 -10.04 21.87 4.24
C TYR A 28 -11.25 21.00 4.63
N MET A 29 -11.01 19.68 4.79
CA MET A 29 -12.06 18.71 5.14
C MET A 29 -11.69 18.00 6.44
N LYS A 30 -12.67 17.84 7.33
CA LYS A 30 -12.44 17.22 8.64
C LYS A 30 -13.63 16.36 9.07
N HIS A 31 -13.31 15.12 9.48
CA HIS A 31 -14.24 14.21 10.16
C HIS A 31 -15.51 13.88 9.37
N SER A 32 -15.41 12.91 8.48
CA SER A 32 -16.57 12.26 7.86
C SER A 32 -17.09 11.08 8.69
N ALA A 33 -18.28 10.63 8.40
CA ALA A 33 -18.81 9.42 9.02
C ALA A 33 -18.23 8.13 8.43
N PHE A 34 -17.65 8.21 7.24
CA PHE A 34 -17.04 7.12 6.49
C PHE A 34 -15.79 7.64 5.75
N TRP A 35 -15.49 7.16 4.52
CA TRP A 35 -14.43 7.73 3.69
C TRP A 35 -14.70 9.22 3.45
N MET A 36 -13.67 10.04 3.44
CA MET A 36 -13.89 11.47 3.22
C MET A 36 -14.38 11.75 1.82
N GLN A 37 -13.77 11.11 0.81
CA GLN A 37 -14.15 11.31 -0.57
C GLN A 37 -14.10 9.98 -1.32
N ARG A 38 -15.13 9.69 -2.14
CA ARG A 38 -15.14 8.56 -3.08
C ARG A 38 -15.57 9.02 -4.47
N TYR A 39 -14.79 8.61 -5.45
CA TYR A 39 -15.03 8.84 -6.87
C TYR A 39 -15.09 7.50 -7.58
N LEU A 40 -16.28 7.12 -8.03
CA LEU A 40 -16.54 5.84 -8.66
C LEU A 40 -16.74 6.00 -10.17
N ASN A 41 -15.94 5.30 -10.99
CA ASN A 41 -16.07 5.27 -12.44
C ASN A 41 -16.09 6.66 -13.11
N CYS A 42 -15.32 7.61 -12.59
CA CYS A 42 -15.24 8.98 -13.08
C CYS A 42 -14.07 9.19 -14.03
N ASP A 43 -14.12 10.26 -14.85
CA ASP A 43 -13.07 10.62 -15.81
C ASP A 43 -12.64 12.09 -15.67
N TYR A 44 -11.33 12.36 -15.88
CA TYR A 44 -10.74 13.70 -15.87
C TYR A 44 -10.89 14.40 -14.52
N LEU A 45 -10.26 13.83 -13.49
CA LEU A 45 -10.31 14.35 -12.12
C LEU A 45 -9.02 15.09 -11.75
N LYS A 46 -9.18 16.20 -11.04
CA LYS A 46 -8.06 16.98 -10.49
C LYS A 46 -8.33 17.30 -9.03
N PHE A 47 -7.38 16.94 -8.17
CA PHE A 47 -7.39 17.21 -6.73
C PHE A 47 -6.13 18.00 -6.40
N THR A 48 -6.28 19.24 -5.97
CA THR A 48 -5.13 20.10 -5.71
C THR A 48 -5.31 20.94 -4.44
N ASN A 49 -4.21 21.08 -3.68
CA ASN A 49 -4.18 21.92 -2.50
C ASN A 49 -5.24 21.55 -1.44
N LEU A 50 -5.49 20.25 -1.25
CA LEU A 50 -6.43 19.76 -0.25
C LEU A 50 -5.74 19.56 1.09
N THR A 51 -6.43 19.89 2.18
CA THR A 51 -6.03 19.47 3.53
C THR A 51 -7.15 18.63 4.12
N ILE A 52 -6.84 17.37 4.45
CA ILE A 52 -7.80 16.40 4.97
C ILE A 52 -7.32 15.89 6.34
N PHE A 53 -8.20 15.93 7.34
CA PHE A 53 -8.00 15.31 8.64
C PHE A 53 -9.22 14.47 9.00
N ASN A 54 -9.11 13.13 8.86
CA ASN A 54 -10.28 12.23 8.96
C ASN A 54 -10.08 11.13 10.01
N HIS A 55 -10.48 11.42 11.26
CA HIS A 55 -10.24 10.57 12.43
C HIS A 55 -11.46 10.47 13.37
N SER A 56 -12.68 10.49 12.84
CA SER A 56 -13.89 10.46 13.68
C SER A 56 -14.53 9.09 13.81
N ASN A 57 -14.16 8.13 12.94
CA ASN A 57 -14.79 6.81 12.90
C ASN A 57 -13.85 5.77 12.26
N LEU A 58 -14.28 4.51 12.25
CA LEU A 58 -13.66 3.44 11.45
C LEU A 58 -13.82 3.72 9.96
N ASN A 59 -12.88 3.25 9.13
CA ASN A 59 -12.85 3.46 7.69
C ASN A 59 -12.94 4.96 7.33
N ASN A 60 -12.17 5.77 7.98
CA ASN A 60 -12.03 7.18 7.66
C ASN A 60 -10.84 7.37 6.70
N ASP A 61 -11.01 6.90 5.47
CA ASP A 61 -10.07 7.11 4.37
C ASP A 61 -10.04 8.59 3.96
N GLY A 62 -9.00 9.01 3.27
CA GLY A 62 -8.84 10.38 2.78
C GLY A 62 -9.46 10.57 1.39
N ILE A 63 -8.83 10.00 0.36
CA ILE A 63 -9.28 10.06 -1.04
C ILE A 63 -9.32 8.66 -1.62
N ASP A 64 -10.50 8.23 -2.05
CA ASP A 64 -10.75 6.95 -2.72
C ASP A 64 -11.07 7.17 -4.20
N ILE A 65 -10.19 6.69 -5.07
CA ILE A 65 -10.34 6.70 -6.51
C ILE A 65 -10.65 5.28 -6.98
N ASP A 66 -11.86 5.06 -7.47
CA ASP A 66 -12.37 3.72 -7.76
C ASP A 66 -12.77 3.59 -9.24
N GLY A 67 -12.00 2.82 -10.01
CA GLY A 67 -12.25 2.62 -11.45
C GLY A 67 -12.24 3.92 -12.25
N CYS A 68 -11.41 4.91 -11.91
CA CYS A 68 -11.36 6.21 -12.57
C CYS A 68 -10.21 6.31 -13.57
N HIS A 69 -10.37 7.19 -14.58
CA HIS A 69 -9.35 7.45 -15.60
C HIS A 69 -8.93 8.93 -15.65
N SER A 70 -7.66 9.17 -15.96
CA SER A 70 -7.09 10.52 -16.14
C SER A 70 -7.21 11.36 -14.87
N VAL A 71 -6.55 10.90 -13.80
CA VAL A 71 -6.61 11.50 -12.46
C VAL A 71 -5.29 12.16 -12.10
N VAL A 72 -5.35 13.37 -11.57
CA VAL A 72 -4.21 14.06 -10.96
C VAL A 72 -4.53 14.41 -9.51
N ILE A 73 -3.67 13.98 -8.57
CA ILE A 73 -3.72 14.36 -7.14
C ILE A 73 -2.40 15.04 -6.81
N ALA A 74 -2.43 16.31 -6.42
CA ALA A 74 -1.21 17.06 -6.18
C ALA A 74 -1.31 18.07 -5.03
N ASN A 75 -0.16 18.30 -4.35
CA ASN A 75 -0.03 19.32 -3.31
C ASN A 75 -1.01 19.14 -2.14
N CYS A 76 -1.32 17.91 -1.75
CA CYS A 76 -2.28 17.59 -0.70
C CYS A 76 -1.59 17.23 0.61
N ILE A 77 -2.23 17.58 1.73
CA ILE A 77 -1.85 17.14 3.08
C ILE A 77 -2.99 16.32 3.64
N ILE A 78 -2.76 15.02 3.87
CA ILE A 78 -3.82 14.10 4.27
C ILE A 78 -3.38 13.34 5.52
N ASP A 79 -4.24 13.32 6.52
CA ASP A 79 -4.07 12.55 7.75
C ASP A 79 -5.39 11.83 8.07
N SER A 80 -5.38 10.49 8.04
CA SER A 80 -6.57 9.64 8.08
C SER A 80 -6.42 8.51 9.09
N SER A 81 -7.54 8.00 9.62
CA SER A 81 -7.51 6.81 10.47
C SER A 81 -7.47 5.50 9.69
N ASP A 82 -7.86 5.53 8.42
CA ASP A 82 -7.71 4.44 7.47
C ASP A 82 -6.82 4.90 6.29
N ASP A 83 -6.94 4.39 5.09
CA ASP A 83 -6.05 4.70 3.96
C ASP A 83 -6.06 6.21 3.62
N ALA A 84 -4.88 6.84 3.40
CA ALA A 84 -4.85 8.28 3.13
C ALA A 84 -5.17 8.60 1.67
N ILE A 85 -4.45 8.00 0.73
CA ILE A 85 -4.82 7.96 -0.69
C ILE A 85 -4.91 6.51 -1.11
N VAL A 86 -6.05 6.12 -1.65
CA VAL A 86 -6.25 4.76 -2.13
C VAL A 86 -6.87 4.72 -3.53
N LEU A 87 -6.26 3.94 -4.40
CA LEU A 87 -6.81 3.56 -5.70
C LEU A 87 -7.50 2.21 -5.55
N LYS A 88 -8.74 2.12 -5.96
CA LYS A 88 -9.57 0.91 -5.95
C LYS A 88 -10.09 0.62 -7.36
N SER A 89 -10.39 -0.62 -7.61
CA SER A 89 -11.07 -1.04 -8.83
C SER A 89 -12.05 -2.14 -8.45
N GLU A 90 -13.16 -1.71 -7.86
CA GLU A 90 -14.21 -2.61 -7.36
C GLU A 90 -15.19 -3.08 -8.45
N SER A 91 -15.00 -2.63 -9.67
CA SER A 91 -15.74 -3.09 -10.87
C SER A 91 -14.76 -3.60 -11.91
N LEU A 92 -15.27 -4.00 -13.09
CA LEU A 92 -14.43 -4.41 -14.24
C LEU A 92 -13.63 -3.23 -14.83
N ARG A 93 -13.89 -2.00 -14.38
CA ARG A 93 -13.20 -0.81 -14.84
C ARG A 93 -11.93 -0.58 -14.02
N ALA A 94 -10.77 -0.63 -14.68
CA ALA A 94 -9.48 -0.37 -14.05
C ALA A 94 -9.34 1.10 -13.60
N CYS A 95 -8.42 1.36 -12.66
CA CYS A 95 -7.85 2.69 -12.49
C CYS A 95 -6.73 2.90 -13.51
N GLU A 96 -6.81 3.94 -14.37
CA GLU A 96 -5.84 4.17 -15.44
C GLU A 96 -5.43 5.63 -15.57
N ASP A 97 -4.16 5.86 -15.98
CA ASP A 97 -3.62 7.19 -16.25
C ASP A 97 -3.68 8.10 -15.02
N ILE A 98 -3.08 7.67 -13.92
CA ILE A 98 -3.14 8.37 -12.64
C ILE A 98 -1.76 8.93 -12.26
N VAL A 99 -1.74 10.19 -11.86
CA VAL A 99 -0.54 10.85 -11.32
C VAL A 99 -0.83 11.34 -9.90
N ILE A 100 0.03 10.96 -8.93
CA ILE A 100 -0.02 11.45 -7.54
C ILE A 100 1.32 12.09 -7.21
N SER A 101 1.33 13.36 -6.81
CA SER A 101 2.61 14.04 -6.56
C SER A 101 2.56 15.12 -5.48
N ASN A 102 3.74 15.41 -4.90
CA ASN A 102 3.93 16.51 -3.95
C ASN A 102 2.97 16.46 -2.75
N CYS A 103 2.75 15.29 -2.17
CA CYS A 103 1.82 15.12 -1.05
C CYS A 103 2.53 14.76 0.25
N ILE A 104 1.92 15.17 1.37
CA ILE A 104 2.29 14.73 2.71
C ILE A 104 1.16 13.86 3.25
N LEU A 105 1.44 12.59 3.49
CA LEU A 105 0.47 11.59 3.88
C LEU A 105 0.73 11.05 5.27
N SER A 106 -0.34 10.86 6.03
CA SER A 106 -0.33 10.20 7.32
C SER A 106 -1.55 9.29 7.41
N SER A 107 -1.39 8.13 8.04
CA SER A 107 -2.48 7.18 8.23
C SER A 107 -2.22 6.30 9.43
N HIS A 108 -3.28 5.84 10.10
CA HIS A 108 -3.17 4.74 11.05
C HIS A 108 -3.23 3.36 10.38
N ALA A 109 -3.63 3.29 9.11
CA ALA A 109 -3.61 2.07 8.29
C ALA A 109 -2.54 2.19 7.18
N THR A 110 -2.91 2.53 5.96
CA THR A 110 -1.97 2.67 4.84
C THR A 110 -1.93 4.09 4.31
N ALA A 111 -0.72 4.65 4.16
CA ALA A 111 -0.61 6.02 3.67
C ALA A 111 -0.89 6.12 2.17
N LEU A 112 -0.38 5.18 1.38
CA LEU A 112 -0.56 5.12 -0.07
C LEU A 112 -0.88 3.70 -0.51
N LYS A 113 -2.04 3.50 -1.15
CA LYS A 113 -2.52 2.15 -1.47
C LYS A 113 -3.07 2.01 -2.88
N LEU A 114 -2.76 0.89 -3.52
CA LEU A 114 -3.43 0.33 -4.69
C LEU A 114 -4.09 -0.97 -4.24
N GLY A 115 -5.41 -1.02 -4.26
CA GLY A 115 -6.20 -2.12 -3.71
C GLY A 115 -7.07 -1.66 -2.52
N THR A 116 -7.64 -2.53 -1.70
CA THR A 116 -7.72 -3.99 -1.89
C THR A 116 -8.61 -4.37 -3.07
N GLY A 117 -9.73 -3.62 -3.32
CA GLY A 117 -10.58 -3.82 -4.50
C GLY A 117 -9.76 -3.73 -5.79
N SER A 118 -9.64 -4.83 -6.52
CA SER A 118 -8.73 -4.95 -7.67
C SER A 118 -9.31 -5.83 -8.80
N VAL A 119 -10.61 -5.75 -9.00
CA VAL A 119 -11.35 -6.53 -10.03
C VAL A 119 -10.96 -6.10 -11.45
N GLY A 120 -10.96 -4.81 -11.76
CA GLY A 120 -10.55 -4.26 -13.05
C GLY A 120 -9.04 -4.04 -13.17
N GLY A 121 -8.37 -3.81 -12.02
CA GLY A 121 -6.94 -3.61 -11.95
C GLY A 121 -6.48 -2.16 -12.02
N PHE A 122 -5.20 -1.97 -12.29
CA PHE A 122 -4.51 -0.67 -12.24
C PHE A 122 -3.48 -0.59 -13.37
N LYS A 123 -3.44 0.52 -14.12
CA LYS A 123 -2.53 0.67 -15.26
C LYS A 123 -2.00 2.08 -15.39
N ARG A 124 -0.71 2.22 -15.71
CA ARG A 124 -0.07 3.51 -15.97
C ARG A 124 -0.25 4.50 -14.83
N ILE A 125 0.30 4.11 -13.67
CA ILE A 125 0.26 4.88 -12.42
C ILE A 125 1.64 5.47 -12.17
N ALA A 126 1.73 6.77 -11.97
CA ALA A 126 2.96 7.46 -11.60
C ALA A 126 2.79 8.21 -10.26
N ILE A 127 3.70 7.95 -9.32
CA ILE A 127 3.67 8.51 -7.97
C ILE A 127 5.05 9.10 -7.66
N ASP A 128 5.12 10.37 -7.28
CA ASP A 128 6.39 11.06 -7.09
C ASP A 128 6.36 12.13 -5.98
N ASN A 129 7.49 12.35 -5.31
CA ASN A 129 7.64 13.36 -4.26
C ASN A 129 6.62 13.23 -3.12
N ILE A 130 6.59 12.09 -2.45
CA ILE A 130 5.68 11.84 -1.33
C ILE A 130 6.45 11.76 -0.01
N VAL A 131 5.94 12.46 1.01
CA VAL A 131 6.37 12.30 2.39
C VAL A 131 5.29 11.58 3.18
N ILE A 132 5.62 10.40 3.69
CA ILE A 132 4.77 9.61 4.58
C ILE A 132 5.31 9.79 6.00
N ARG A 133 4.46 10.17 6.94
CA ARG A 133 4.85 10.41 8.33
C ARG A 133 3.79 9.95 9.30
N LYS A 134 4.15 9.86 10.59
CA LYS A 134 3.21 9.53 11.66
C LYS A 134 2.03 10.51 11.68
N SER A 135 0.83 9.95 11.93
CA SER A 135 -0.37 10.75 12.14
C SER A 135 -0.21 11.68 13.34
N LYS A 136 -0.81 12.86 13.25
CA LYS A 136 -0.91 13.81 14.37
C LYS A 136 -2.13 13.53 15.27
N ALA A 137 -2.98 12.60 14.89
CA ALA A 137 -4.13 12.22 15.72
C ALA A 137 -3.66 11.42 16.95
N THR A 138 -4.09 11.84 18.12
CA THR A 138 -3.76 11.20 19.40
C THR A 138 -4.70 10.06 19.75
N GLU A 139 -5.90 10.02 19.17
CA GLU A 139 -6.90 8.98 19.37
C GLU A 139 -6.86 7.98 18.22
N MET A 140 -6.52 6.73 18.55
CA MET A 140 -6.60 5.63 17.59
C MET A 140 -7.99 5.02 17.63
N ILE A 141 -8.78 5.24 16.61
CA ILE A 141 -10.10 4.63 16.46
C ILE A 141 -9.98 3.19 15.96
N HIS A 142 -8.98 2.90 15.14
CA HIS A 142 -8.63 1.55 14.78
C HIS A 142 -7.90 0.82 15.93
N THR A 143 -8.27 -0.43 16.16
CA THR A 143 -7.61 -1.33 17.13
C THR A 143 -6.17 -1.67 16.75
N MET A 144 -5.72 -1.19 15.62
CA MET A 144 -4.38 -1.41 15.09
C MET A 144 -3.41 -0.40 15.71
N LYS A 145 -2.95 -0.72 16.91
CA LYS A 145 -1.86 0.01 17.57
C LYS A 145 -0.57 -0.21 16.78
N ALA A 146 -0.31 0.61 15.81
CA ALA A 146 0.93 0.59 15.06
C ALA A 146 1.67 1.92 15.21
N TRP A 147 2.93 1.89 15.02
CA TRP A 147 3.95 2.93 15.12
C TRP A 147 3.65 4.25 14.37
N GLY A 148 2.44 4.61 14.09
CA GLY A 148 2.02 5.78 13.32
C GLY A 148 1.36 5.43 12.00
N GLY A 149 1.35 4.15 11.63
CA GLY A 149 0.71 3.56 10.46
C GLY A 149 1.12 2.12 10.32
N ILE A 150 0.26 1.29 9.73
CA ILE A 150 0.56 -0.13 9.51
C ILE A 150 1.50 -0.27 8.32
N CYS A 151 1.18 0.39 7.20
CA CYS A 151 1.95 0.28 5.97
C CYS A 151 2.20 1.65 5.34
N GLY A 152 3.39 1.86 4.81
CA GLY A 152 3.73 3.06 4.06
C GLY A 152 3.13 3.01 2.67
N ILE A 153 3.54 2.04 1.88
CA ILE A 153 3.07 1.80 0.52
C ILE A 153 2.58 0.36 0.39
N ASP A 154 1.35 0.19 -0.04
CA ASP A 154 0.66 -1.09 -0.21
C ASP A 154 0.18 -1.22 -1.66
N ILE A 155 0.65 -2.26 -2.36
CA ILE A 155 0.31 -2.57 -3.75
C ILE A 155 -0.28 -3.97 -3.80
N GLU A 156 -1.60 -4.05 -3.89
CA GLU A 156 -2.34 -5.31 -3.85
C GLU A 156 -3.12 -5.55 -5.16
N ASN A 157 -3.04 -6.76 -5.66
CA ASN A 157 -3.96 -7.28 -6.65
C ASN A 157 -4.48 -8.66 -6.19
N VAL A 158 -5.68 -8.69 -5.64
CA VAL A 158 -6.24 -9.88 -4.98
C VAL A 158 -7.62 -10.31 -5.50
N ASP A 159 -8.17 -9.60 -6.51
CA ASP A 159 -9.49 -9.88 -7.09
C ASP A 159 -9.46 -10.24 -8.57
N GLY A 160 -8.28 -10.54 -9.12
CA GLY A 160 -8.12 -11.06 -10.47
C GLY A 160 -8.00 -10.02 -11.57
N GLY A 161 -7.81 -8.74 -11.26
CA GLY A 161 -7.49 -7.71 -12.25
C GLY A 161 -6.06 -7.79 -12.76
N VAL A 162 -5.69 -6.84 -13.63
CA VAL A 162 -4.32 -6.64 -14.09
C VAL A 162 -3.75 -5.38 -13.47
N LEU A 163 -2.69 -5.53 -12.67
CA LEU A 163 -1.91 -4.42 -12.12
C LEU A 163 -0.58 -4.37 -12.86
N GLU A 164 -0.35 -3.30 -13.61
CA GLU A 164 0.87 -3.13 -14.40
C GLU A 164 1.27 -1.67 -14.62
N ASP A 165 2.54 -1.45 -14.93
CA ASP A 165 3.10 -0.14 -15.26
C ASP A 165 2.92 0.88 -14.13
N VAL A 166 3.42 0.53 -12.94
CA VAL A 166 3.42 1.37 -11.74
C VAL A 166 4.84 1.89 -11.48
N LEU A 167 4.99 3.21 -11.44
CA LEU A 167 6.23 3.91 -11.11
C LEU A 167 6.05 4.69 -9.81
N ILE A 168 6.93 4.46 -8.83
CA ILE A 168 6.94 5.17 -7.54
C ILE A 168 8.35 5.70 -7.31
N ASN A 169 8.50 7.01 -7.09
CA ASN A 169 9.80 7.65 -7.01
C ASN A 169 9.84 8.78 -5.97
N ASN A 170 11.04 9.06 -5.42
CA ASN A 170 11.29 10.14 -4.47
C ASN A 170 10.37 10.09 -3.24
N ILE A 171 10.50 9.04 -2.44
CA ILE A 171 9.64 8.79 -1.28
C ILE A 171 10.42 8.88 0.02
N ILE A 172 9.87 9.59 0.99
CA ILE A 172 10.33 9.57 2.38
C ILE A 172 9.25 8.93 3.24
N ILE A 173 9.62 7.93 4.04
CA ILE A 173 8.74 7.28 5.02
C ILE A 173 9.35 7.47 6.42
N ASP A 174 8.59 8.04 7.34
CA ASP A 174 8.98 8.19 8.74
C ASP A 174 7.94 7.58 9.68
N GLY A 175 8.22 6.37 10.15
CA GLY A 175 7.46 5.74 11.23
C GLY A 175 6.22 4.97 10.82
N THR A 176 6.30 4.09 9.83
CA THR A 176 5.29 3.05 9.57
C THR A 176 5.77 1.70 10.12
N ASN A 177 4.84 0.76 10.38
CA ASN A 177 5.24 -0.57 10.84
C ASN A 177 5.92 -1.36 9.72
N THR A 178 5.39 -1.28 8.50
CA THR A 178 5.93 -1.91 7.29
C THR A 178 6.16 -0.83 6.23
N PRO A 179 7.37 -0.65 5.68
CA PRO A 179 7.59 0.32 4.61
C PRO A 179 6.87 0.00 3.31
N LEU A 180 7.04 -1.23 2.81
CA LEU A 180 6.53 -1.67 1.51
C LEU A 180 5.82 -3.02 1.62
N PHE A 181 4.66 -3.12 1.00
CA PHE A 181 3.91 -4.37 0.87
C PHE A 181 3.42 -4.52 -0.58
N ILE A 182 3.88 -5.56 -1.27
CA ILE A 182 3.47 -5.89 -2.64
C ILE A 182 2.90 -7.30 -2.64
N LYS A 183 1.64 -7.45 -3.05
CA LYS A 183 0.95 -8.74 -3.01
C LYS A 183 0.09 -9.00 -4.23
N LEU A 184 0.37 -10.11 -4.89
CA LEU A 184 -0.57 -10.81 -5.75
C LEU A 184 -1.26 -11.91 -4.94
N GLY A 185 -2.57 -11.87 -4.85
CA GLY A 185 -3.37 -12.85 -4.13
C GLY A 185 -4.61 -13.25 -4.92
N ASN A 186 -5.50 -13.99 -4.27
CA ASN A 186 -6.79 -14.39 -4.83
C ASN A 186 -7.81 -14.59 -3.70
N ARG A 187 -8.57 -13.54 -3.38
CA ARG A 187 -9.64 -13.64 -2.37
C ARG A 187 -10.96 -14.11 -2.93
N ASN A 188 -11.01 -14.47 -4.21
CA ASN A 188 -12.21 -14.94 -4.91
C ASN A 188 -13.41 -13.98 -4.79
N SER A 189 -13.15 -12.70 -4.71
CA SER A 189 -14.21 -11.70 -4.67
C SER A 189 -15.00 -11.72 -5.96
N THR A 190 -16.29 -11.98 -5.84
CA THR A 190 -17.22 -11.95 -6.98
C THR A 190 -17.94 -10.60 -6.97
N TRP A 191 -17.83 -9.87 -8.08
CA TRP A 191 -18.58 -8.65 -8.32
C TRP A 191 -19.52 -8.86 -9.49
N ASP A 192 -20.63 -8.11 -9.54
CA ASP A 192 -21.61 -8.19 -10.60
C ASP A 192 -20.95 -8.20 -11.99
N GLY A 193 -21.20 -9.27 -12.75
CA GLY A 193 -20.68 -9.44 -14.10
C GLY A 193 -19.28 -10.02 -14.20
N LYS A 194 -18.59 -10.35 -13.10
CA LYS A 194 -17.32 -11.07 -13.16
C LYS A 194 -17.59 -12.58 -13.26
N PRO A 195 -17.11 -13.26 -14.31
CA PRO A 195 -17.08 -14.73 -14.33
C PRO A 195 -16.18 -15.23 -13.20
N ASP A 196 -16.20 -16.53 -12.92
CA ASP A 196 -15.43 -17.20 -11.88
C ASP A 196 -14.04 -16.63 -11.69
N ALA A 197 -13.56 -16.69 -10.44
CA ALA A 197 -12.30 -16.09 -10.03
C ALA A 197 -11.15 -16.37 -11.00
N VAL A 198 -10.75 -15.36 -11.75
CA VAL A 198 -9.59 -15.41 -12.65
C VAL A 198 -8.37 -15.02 -11.84
N PRO A 199 -7.24 -15.76 -11.94
CA PRO A 199 -5.97 -15.31 -11.35
C PRO A 199 -5.59 -13.92 -11.85
N GLY A 200 -5.28 -13.01 -10.93
CA GLY A 200 -4.79 -11.68 -11.27
C GLY A 200 -3.37 -11.69 -11.83
N ILE A 201 -2.95 -10.57 -12.39
CA ILE A 201 -1.58 -10.31 -12.83
C ILE A 201 -1.04 -9.09 -12.08
N LEU A 202 0.14 -9.21 -11.49
CA LEU A 202 0.89 -8.09 -10.91
C LEU A 202 2.28 -8.07 -11.51
N GLN A 203 2.56 -7.04 -12.29
CA GLN A 203 3.83 -6.94 -13.01
C GLN A 203 4.27 -5.50 -13.29
N ASN A 204 5.54 -5.33 -13.70
CA ASN A 204 6.08 -4.04 -14.14
C ASN A 204 5.96 -2.94 -13.07
N VAL A 205 6.37 -3.23 -11.84
CA VAL A 205 6.41 -2.24 -10.75
C VAL A 205 7.84 -1.78 -10.54
N ARG A 206 8.07 -0.47 -10.56
CA ARG A 206 9.36 0.15 -10.27
C ARG A 206 9.23 1.10 -9.11
N ILE A 207 10.07 0.93 -8.09
CA ILE A 207 10.16 1.83 -6.93
C ILE A 207 11.60 2.30 -6.82
N SER A 208 11.80 3.62 -6.81
CA SER A 208 13.15 4.19 -6.77
C SER A 208 13.26 5.38 -5.81
N ASN A 209 14.49 5.64 -5.33
CA ASN A 209 14.79 6.76 -4.47
C ASN A 209 13.86 6.84 -3.24
N LEU A 210 13.83 5.75 -2.46
CA LEU A 210 13.03 5.65 -1.25
C LEU A 210 13.92 5.60 -0.01
N THR A 211 13.63 6.46 0.95
CA THR A 211 14.24 6.44 2.28
C THR A 211 13.16 6.19 3.34
N ALA A 212 13.32 5.12 4.14
CA ALA A 212 12.41 4.80 5.23
C ALA A 212 13.17 4.74 6.55
N ARG A 213 12.67 5.45 7.57
CA ARG A 213 13.28 5.55 8.90
C ARG A 213 12.23 5.35 9.99
N ASN A 214 12.70 5.00 11.19
CA ASN A 214 11.82 4.77 12.35
C ASN A 214 10.69 3.79 12.03
N CYS A 215 10.96 2.78 11.20
CA CYS A 215 9.98 1.77 10.83
C CYS A 215 9.91 0.67 11.89
N GLY A 216 8.77 -0.01 11.97
CA GLY A 216 8.59 -1.14 12.85
C GLY A 216 9.36 -2.39 12.39
N MET A 217 9.23 -3.47 13.15
CA MET A 217 9.96 -4.71 12.90
C MET A 217 9.38 -5.59 11.78
N VAL A 218 8.23 -5.22 11.21
CA VAL A 218 7.58 -6.03 10.17
C VAL A 218 8.23 -5.77 8.82
N SER A 219 8.85 -6.79 8.26
CA SER A 219 9.52 -6.72 6.96
C SER A 219 8.67 -6.13 5.85
N SER A 220 9.33 -5.48 4.91
CA SER A 220 8.76 -5.31 3.57
C SER A 220 8.56 -6.66 2.88
N SER A 221 7.58 -6.78 1.99
CA SER A 221 7.36 -8.04 1.29
C SER A 221 6.95 -7.87 -0.17
N ILE A 222 7.32 -8.86 -0.99
CA ILE A 222 6.93 -9.00 -2.40
C ILE A 222 6.46 -10.44 -2.58
N THR A 223 5.13 -10.65 -2.67
CA THR A 223 4.59 -12.01 -2.64
C THR A 223 3.55 -12.25 -3.71
N GLY A 224 3.74 -13.34 -4.46
CA GLY A 224 2.69 -14.02 -5.20
C GLY A 224 2.10 -15.18 -4.39
N TYR A 225 1.55 -16.17 -5.08
CA TYR A 225 1.05 -17.42 -4.48
C TYR A 225 1.32 -18.60 -5.42
N PRO A 226 1.19 -19.86 -4.97
CA PRO A 226 1.51 -21.02 -5.79
C PRO A 226 0.84 -20.99 -7.18
N GLY A 227 1.67 -21.05 -8.23
CA GLY A 227 1.22 -20.97 -9.63
C GLY A 227 1.01 -19.56 -10.19
N GLN A 228 1.14 -18.52 -9.38
CA GLN A 228 1.01 -17.11 -9.79
C GLN A 228 2.14 -16.25 -9.20
N ASN A 229 3.13 -15.94 -10.01
CA ASN A 229 4.25 -15.11 -9.60
C ASN A 229 3.96 -13.62 -9.82
N VAL A 230 4.43 -12.81 -8.89
CA VAL A 230 4.66 -11.38 -9.13
C VAL A 230 5.84 -11.24 -10.09
N LYS A 231 5.74 -10.37 -11.12
CA LYS A 231 6.75 -10.31 -12.17
C LYS A 231 7.31 -8.92 -12.41
N ASN A 232 8.58 -8.88 -12.83
CA ASN A 232 9.23 -7.63 -13.27
C ASN A 232 9.18 -6.54 -12.20
N ILE A 233 9.66 -6.83 -11.00
CA ILE A 233 9.74 -5.88 -9.90
C ILE A 233 11.15 -5.31 -9.82
N HIS A 234 11.26 -4.00 -9.90
CA HIS A 234 12.55 -3.33 -9.81
C HIS A 234 12.56 -2.31 -8.65
N LEU A 235 13.44 -2.54 -7.68
CA LEU A 235 13.72 -1.61 -6.59
C LEU A 235 15.12 -1.02 -6.77
N SER A 236 15.26 0.31 -6.76
CA SER A 236 16.55 0.97 -6.89
C SER A 236 16.73 2.17 -5.95
N ASN A 237 17.94 2.33 -5.40
CA ASN A 237 18.24 3.39 -4.43
C ASN A 237 17.27 3.38 -3.24
N ILE A 238 17.16 2.24 -2.57
CA ILE A 238 16.29 2.04 -1.41
C ILE A 238 17.12 2.03 -0.14
N ASP A 239 16.74 2.80 0.85
CA ASP A 239 17.41 2.90 2.14
C ASP A 239 16.38 2.76 3.28
N ILE A 240 16.37 1.62 3.96
CA ILE A 240 15.39 1.27 4.99
C ILE A 240 16.08 0.97 6.31
N SER A 241 15.63 1.64 7.39
CA SER A 241 15.95 1.30 8.77
C SER A 241 14.70 0.86 9.53
N VAL A 242 14.79 -0.28 10.20
CA VAL A 242 13.73 -0.88 11.01
C VAL A 242 14.15 -0.94 12.48
N THR A 243 13.20 -1.09 13.38
CA THR A 243 13.51 -1.15 14.82
C THR A 243 14.39 -2.36 15.20
N GLY A 244 14.22 -3.48 14.53
CA GLY A 244 14.91 -4.73 14.84
C GLY A 244 14.09 -5.68 15.71
N ASN A 245 14.50 -6.97 15.75
CA ASN A 245 13.84 -8.03 16.48
C ASN A 245 14.84 -9.09 16.96
N THR A 246 14.75 -9.47 18.22
CA THR A 246 15.65 -10.45 18.86
C THR A 246 14.97 -11.78 19.17
N ASP A 247 13.74 -12.03 18.74
CA ASP A 247 13.07 -13.33 18.97
C ASP A 247 13.63 -14.41 18.03
N PRO A 248 14.32 -15.45 18.56
CA PRO A 248 14.90 -16.51 17.73
C PRO A 248 13.86 -17.34 16.97
N ALA A 249 12.62 -17.38 17.43
CA ALA A 249 11.55 -18.11 16.75
C ALA A 249 11.26 -17.51 15.36
N ASP A 250 11.48 -16.22 15.18
CA ASP A 250 11.17 -15.53 13.93
C ASP A 250 12.12 -15.86 12.79
N THR A 251 13.30 -16.42 13.07
CA THR A 251 14.28 -16.80 12.01
C THR A 251 13.88 -18.07 11.24
N THR A 252 13.00 -18.89 11.79
CA THR A 252 12.58 -20.20 11.24
C THR A 252 11.09 -20.27 10.92
N LEU A 253 10.40 -19.16 10.94
CA LEU A 253 8.96 -19.11 10.71
C LEU A 253 8.55 -19.65 9.34
N LEU A 254 7.61 -20.59 9.35
CA LEU A 254 6.90 -21.02 8.16
C LEU A 254 5.77 -20.03 7.87
N VAL A 255 6.00 -19.16 6.92
CA VAL A 255 5.01 -18.16 6.52
C VAL A 255 3.89 -18.82 5.73
N PRO A 256 2.62 -18.76 6.18
CA PRO A 256 1.49 -19.35 5.45
C PRO A 256 1.30 -18.66 4.08
N GLU A 257 0.75 -19.38 3.11
CA GLU A 257 0.50 -18.82 1.78
C GLU A 257 -0.57 -17.73 1.78
N TYR A 258 -1.68 -17.97 2.43
CA TYR A 258 -2.77 -17.00 2.56
C TYR A 258 -3.06 -16.21 1.27
N ALA A 259 -3.30 -16.94 0.16
CA ALA A 259 -3.60 -16.31 -1.13
C ALA A 259 -4.86 -15.44 -1.07
N ASP A 260 -5.81 -15.79 -0.21
CA ASP A 260 -7.10 -15.13 0.01
C ASP A 260 -7.06 -14.01 1.06
N ARG A 261 -5.94 -13.85 1.79
CA ARG A 261 -5.82 -12.87 2.87
C ARG A 261 -5.30 -11.52 2.39
N TYR A 262 -5.68 -10.50 3.09
CA TYR A 262 -5.37 -9.07 2.90
C TYR A 262 -5.73 -8.28 4.16
N PRO A 263 -5.46 -7.00 4.30
CA PRO A 263 -4.40 -6.25 3.67
C PRO A 263 -3.12 -6.32 4.49
N TYR A 264 -2.03 -5.79 3.93
CA TYR A 264 -0.70 -5.62 4.50
C TYR A 264 -0.13 -6.84 5.28
N ASN A 265 1.12 -6.78 5.71
CA ASN A 265 1.86 -7.91 6.29
C ASN A 265 1.19 -8.58 7.49
N ARG A 266 0.33 -7.91 8.23
CA ARG A 266 -0.46 -8.53 9.32
C ARG A 266 -1.36 -9.69 8.86
N MET A 267 -1.67 -9.75 7.57
CA MET A 267 -2.43 -10.86 7.00
C MET A 267 -1.75 -12.22 7.19
N PHE A 268 -0.42 -12.26 7.26
CA PHE A 268 0.32 -13.49 7.48
C PHE A 268 0.12 -14.06 8.90
N GLN A 269 -0.40 -13.26 9.84
CA GLN A 269 -0.64 -13.64 11.23
C GLN A 269 0.62 -14.10 11.96
N THR A 270 1.78 -13.76 11.46
CA THR A 270 3.09 -14.02 12.01
C THR A 270 4.05 -12.92 11.58
N GLU A 271 5.12 -12.73 12.33
CA GLU A 271 6.24 -11.92 11.85
C GLU A 271 6.90 -12.62 10.65
N LEU A 272 7.54 -11.85 9.79
CA LEU A 272 8.26 -12.41 8.65
C LEU A 272 9.71 -12.77 9.03
N PRO A 273 10.29 -13.83 8.45
CA PRO A 273 11.62 -14.35 8.84
C PRO A 273 12.78 -13.52 8.29
N SER A 274 12.59 -12.26 7.98
CA SER A 274 13.63 -11.32 7.55
C SER A 274 13.37 -9.94 8.17
N TYR A 275 14.40 -9.11 8.28
CA TYR A 275 14.17 -7.73 8.73
C TYR A 275 13.98 -6.75 7.56
N GLY A 276 14.56 -7.01 6.40
CA GLY A 276 14.46 -6.18 5.22
C GLY A 276 13.32 -6.60 4.29
N PHE A 277 13.53 -7.66 3.50
CA PHE A 277 12.53 -8.13 2.54
C PHE A 277 12.28 -9.63 2.63
N TYR A 278 11.01 -9.98 2.61
CA TYR A 278 10.51 -11.33 2.37
C TYR A 278 9.93 -11.42 0.96
N ILE A 279 10.51 -12.26 0.11
CA ILE A 279 10.13 -12.37 -1.30
C ILE A 279 9.73 -13.81 -1.59
N ARG A 280 8.52 -14.00 -2.11
CA ARG A 280 8.01 -15.34 -2.40
C ARG A 280 7.13 -15.37 -3.65
N HIS A 281 7.24 -16.43 -4.46
CA HIS A 281 6.55 -16.59 -5.74
C HIS A 281 6.73 -15.34 -6.61
N ALA A 282 7.97 -15.06 -6.96
CA ALA A 282 8.35 -13.89 -7.74
C ALA A 282 9.28 -14.28 -8.90
N GLU A 283 9.22 -13.52 -9.99
CA GLU A 283 9.98 -13.77 -11.21
C GLU A 283 10.53 -12.44 -11.76
N ASN A 284 11.79 -12.42 -12.17
CA ASN A 284 12.48 -11.24 -12.68
C ASN A 284 12.41 -10.06 -11.69
N VAL A 285 13.07 -10.25 -10.54
CA VAL A 285 13.19 -9.22 -9.50
C VAL A 285 14.58 -8.60 -9.53
N THR A 286 14.65 -7.28 -9.59
CA THR A 286 15.92 -6.54 -9.56
C THR A 286 15.99 -5.66 -8.32
N PHE A 287 17.06 -5.83 -7.56
CA PHE A 287 17.47 -4.96 -6.45
C PHE A 287 18.78 -4.27 -6.80
N GLU A 288 18.76 -2.93 -6.86
CA GLU A 288 19.91 -2.12 -7.22
C GLU A 288 20.15 -1.03 -6.17
N ASN A 289 21.35 -1.00 -5.58
CA ASN A 289 21.74 -0.05 -4.54
C ASN A 289 20.72 -0.02 -3.37
N ILE A 290 20.61 -1.14 -2.68
CA ILE A 290 19.69 -1.34 -1.54
C ILE A 290 20.49 -1.31 -0.23
N LYS A 291 20.03 -0.50 0.72
CA LYS A 291 20.61 -0.40 2.06
C LYS A 291 19.59 -0.78 3.11
N LEU A 292 19.94 -1.74 3.97
CA LEU A 292 19.04 -2.28 4.99
C LEU A 292 19.74 -2.24 6.34
N TYR A 293 19.13 -1.53 7.29
CA TYR A 293 19.64 -1.33 8.64
C TYR A 293 18.58 -1.64 9.69
N PHE A 294 19.04 -1.80 10.93
CA PHE A 294 18.18 -1.87 12.11
C PHE A 294 18.73 -0.96 13.21
N ASP A 295 17.84 -0.33 13.96
CA ASP A 295 18.20 0.62 15.02
C ASP A 295 18.64 -0.10 16.32
N VAL A 296 18.03 -1.26 16.58
CA VAL A 296 18.39 -2.19 17.64
C VAL A 296 18.72 -3.52 16.98
N ILE A 297 19.40 -4.43 17.66
CA ILE A 297 19.80 -5.75 17.11
C ILE A 297 18.58 -6.46 16.45
N ASP A 298 18.82 -7.01 15.25
CA ASP A 298 17.90 -7.93 14.59
C ASP A 298 18.65 -9.20 14.19
N ILE A 299 18.18 -10.35 14.65
CA ILE A 299 18.83 -11.65 14.41
C ILE A 299 18.35 -12.33 13.13
N ARG A 300 17.35 -11.76 12.46
CA ARG A 300 16.84 -12.27 11.19
C ARG A 300 17.77 -11.86 10.04
N PRO A 301 17.84 -12.62 8.95
CA PRO A 301 18.56 -12.20 7.74
C PRO A 301 17.90 -10.97 7.10
N ALA A 302 18.70 -10.21 6.35
CA ALA A 302 18.19 -9.06 5.60
C ALA A 302 17.16 -9.45 4.53
N LEU A 303 17.39 -10.57 3.87
CA LEU A 303 16.54 -11.08 2.79
C LEU A 303 16.18 -12.54 3.03
N VAL A 304 14.94 -12.91 2.77
CA VAL A 304 14.48 -14.29 2.65
C VAL A 304 13.77 -14.47 1.32
N LEU A 305 14.22 -15.42 0.51
CA LEU A 305 13.72 -15.71 -0.83
C LEU A 305 13.15 -17.13 -0.87
N VAL A 306 11.91 -17.26 -1.31
CA VAL A 306 11.21 -18.55 -1.38
C VAL A 306 10.51 -18.68 -2.74
N VAL A 307 10.91 -19.65 -3.57
CA VAL A 307 10.36 -19.82 -4.94
C VAL A 307 10.48 -18.51 -5.74
N VAL A 308 11.72 -18.02 -5.86
CA VAL A 308 12.06 -16.83 -6.65
C VAL A 308 12.88 -17.25 -7.86
N MET A 309 12.51 -16.77 -9.03
CA MET A 309 13.24 -17.01 -10.29
C MET A 309 13.81 -15.70 -10.83
N ASP A 310 15.00 -15.76 -11.41
CA ASP A 310 15.64 -14.63 -12.08
C ASP A 310 15.75 -13.38 -11.19
N MET A 311 16.47 -13.52 -10.07
CA MET A 311 16.75 -12.38 -9.19
C MET A 311 18.13 -11.80 -9.46
N LEU A 312 18.18 -10.50 -9.72
CA LEU A 312 19.41 -9.72 -9.80
C LEU A 312 19.55 -8.83 -8.56
N ILE A 313 20.68 -8.97 -7.86
CA ILE A 313 21.04 -8.10 -6.74
C ILE A 313 22.37 -7.42 -7.07
N SER A 314 22.39 -6.09 -7.10
CA SER A 314 23.56 -5.26 -7.32
C SER A 314 23.64 -4.14 -6.28
N GLY A 315 24.75 -4.07 -5.52
CA GLY A 315 24.93 -3.01 -4.52
C GLY A 315 24.02 -3.18 -3.30
N LEU A 316 23.96 -4.39 -2.73
CA LEU A 316 23.30 -4.62 -1.45
C LEU A 316 24.23 -4.33 -0.27
N GLU A 317 23.87 -3.41 0.59
CA GLU A 317 24.49 -3.15 1.88
C GLU A 317 23.48 -3.53 2.98
N SER A 318 23.85 -4.43 3.86
CA SER A 318 22.98 -4.87 4.95
C SER A 318 23.77 -5.01 6.24
N GLN A 319 23.16 -4.57 7.33
CA GLN A 319 23.70 -4.76 8.66
C GLN A 319 23.61 -6.24 9.04
N LYS A 320 24.64 -6.76 9.70
CA LYS A 320 24.66 -8.14 10.21
C LYS A 320 24.40 -8.10 11.71
N PRO A 321 23.70 -9.10 12.26
CA PRO A 321 23.73 -9.33 13.71
C PRO A 321 25.16 -9.63 14.14
N ASP A 322 25.58 -9.04 15.24
CA ASP A 322 26.87 -9.32 15.89
C ASP A 322 26.85 -10.71 16.56
#